data_fa4acc572ad384bc2eff1e9d1b2c7542
#
_entry.id   fa4acc572ad384bc2eff1e9d1b2c7542
#
_cell.length_a   1.000
_cell.length_b   1.000
_cell.length_c   1.000
_cell.angle_alpha   90.00
_cell.angle_beta   90.00
_cell.angle_gamma   90.00
#
_symmetry.space_group_name_H-M   'P 1'
#
loop_
_entity.id
_entity.type
_entity.pdbx_description
1 polymer ?
#
loop_
_entity_poly.entity_id
_entity_poly.type
_entity_poly.pdbx_seq_one_letter_code
_entity_poly.pdbx_strand_id
1 'polypeptide(L)'
;MSATPNPLPPSEARPRPRADERRAQILREAAGCFGTRGFAGTTTRDIAGRVGITEAALYRYFPGKEAIYAAILDERIGSPDLLEPIEPLAAAGRDREVFTELALALIRSVEADPSLLRLLLYAGLEGHEMAHPFHERRVRRLRDFLTRYIARRSHEGAFRGVDPSLGARAFIGMVVDHLIVRQVFGQRDEYPQPPDQVAATFVSIFLDGIAARAEDRRDG
;
A
#
# COMPACT_ATOMS: atom_id res chain seq x y z
N MET A 1 66.11 -4.24 -19.05
CA MET A 1 65.50 -3.84 -17.73
C MET A 1 63.98 -4.09 -17.87
N SER A 2 63.49 -5.25 -17.41
CA SER A 2 62.07 -5.65 -17.52
C SER A 2 61.34 -5.20 -16.26
N ALA A 3 60.35 -4.33 -16.42
CA ALA A 3 59.50 -3.88 -15.33
C ALA A 3 58.40 -4.95 -15.09
N THR A 4 58.39 -5.50 -13.90
CA THR A 4 57.33 -6.42 -13.42
C THR A 4 56.06 -5.63 -13.16
N PRO A 5 54.89 -6.04 -13.64
CA PRO A 5 53.64 -5.34 -13.34
C PRO A 5 53.26 -5.54 -11.87
N ASN A 6 52.90 -4.42 -11.22
CA ASN A 6 52.43 -4.36 -9.84
C ASN A 6 51.06 -5.10 -9.72
N PRO A 7 50.86 -6.02 -8.77
CA PRO A 7 49.58 -6.68 -8.58
C PRO A 7 48.50 -5.67 -8.12
N LEU A 8 47.31 -5.76 -8.74
CA LEU A 8 46.13 -4.98 -8.38
C LEU A 8 45.77 -5.22 -6.91
N PRO A 9 45.33 -4.18 -6.18
CA PRO A 9 44.88 -4.35 -4.80
C PRO A 9 43.70 -5.29 -4.72
N PRO A 10 43.57 -6.08 -3.65
CA PRO A 10 42.44 -6.99 -3.47
C PRO A 10 41.15 -6.19 -3.43
N SER A 11 40.19 -6.61 -4.26
CA SER A 11 38.82 -6.11 -4.25
C SER A 11 38.26 -6.18 -2.82
N GLU A 12 37.92 -5.04 -2.22
CA GLU A 12 37.28 -4.96 -0.92
C GLU A 12 35.98 -5.74 -0.98
N ALA A 13 35.99 -6.92 -0.41
CA ALA A 13 34.79 -7.76 -0.27
C ALA A 13 33.80 -7.00 0.61
N ARG A 14 32.65 -6.55 0.04
CA ARG A 14 31.56 -5.95 0.80
C ARG A 14 31.22 -6.82 2.01
N PRO A 15 31.12 -6.25 3.23
CA PRO A 15 30.79 -7.03 4.41
C PRO A 15 29.48 -7.79 4.18
N ARG A 16 29.47 -9.08 4.59
CA ARG A 16 28.25 -9.91 4.50
C ARG A 16 27.17 -9.27 5.36
N PRO A 17 25.95 -8.98 4.81
CA PRO A 17 24.85 -8.45 5.58
C PRO A 17 24.55 -9.35 6.79
N ARG A 18 24.17 -8.74 7.91
CA ARG A 18 23.66 -9.47 9.07
C ARG A 18 22.43 -10.28 8.67
N ALA A 19 22.11 -11.35 9.41
CA ALA A 19 21.01 -12.26 9.07
C ALA A 19 19.68 -11.49 8.90
N ASP A 20 19.39 -10.52 9.76
CA ASP A 20 18.18 -9.69 9.68
C ASP A 20 18.17 -8.78 8.46
N GLU A 21 19.30 -8.18 8.10
CA GLU A 21 19.44 -7.35 6.89
C GLU A 21 19.21 -8.19 5.63
N ARG A 22 19.74 -9.42 5.62
CA ARG A 22 19.54 -10.34 4.52
C ARG A 22 18.08 -10.79 4.42
N ARG A 23 17.45 -11.07 5.56
CA ARG A 23 16.01 -11.42 5.60
C ARG A 23 15.17 -10.29 5.04
N ALA A 24 15.39 -9.06 5.46
CA ALA A 24 14.70 -7.88 4.96
C ALA A 24 14.95 -7.65 3.45
N GLN A 25 16.18 -7.90 2.96
CA GLN A 25 16.49 -7.84 1.53
C GLN A 25 15.68 -8.87 0.75
N ILE A 26 15.61 -10.13 1.23
CA ILE A 26 14.83 -11.19 0.59
C ILE A 26 13.35 -10.76 0.47
N LEU A 27 12.75 -10.23 1.53
CA LEU A 27 11.35 -9.81 1.53
C LEU A 27 11.10 -8.67 0.53
N ARG A 28 11.98 -7.66 0.47
CA ARG A 28 11.85 -6.56 -0.52
C ARG A 28 11.94 -7.05 -1.95
N GLU A 29 12.94 -7.87 -2.28
CA GLU A 29 13.12 -8.38 -3.65
C GLU A 29 12.01 -9.34 -4.05
N ALA A 30 11.54 -10.17 -3.12
CA ALA A 30 10.42 -11.07 -3.36
C ALA A 30 9.11 -10.30 -3.58
N ALA A 31 8.84 -9.23 -2.81
CA ALA A 31 7.69 -8.36 -3.02
C ALA A 31 7.68 -7.78 -4.44
N GLY A 32 8.85 -7.35 -4.95
CA GLY A 32 9.01 -6.91 -6.33
C GLY A 32 8.75 -8.02 -7.36
N CYS A 33 9.19 -9.26 -7.10
CA CYS A 33 8.92 -10.41 -7.98
C CYS A 33 7.42 -10.73 -8.02
N PHE A 34 6.78 -10.86 -6.87
CA PHE A 34 5.34 -11.14 -6.77
C PHE A 34 4.50 -10.00 -7.35
N GLY A 35 4.89 -8.74 -7.15
CA GLY A 35 4.21 -7.58 -7.71
C GLY A 35 4.38 -7.41 -9.22
N THR A 36 5.26 -8.18 -9.85
CA THR A 36 5.50 -8.11 -11.31
C THR A 36 4.91 -9.30 -12.06
N ARG A 37 4.98 -10.51 -11.48
CA ARG A 37 4.63 -11.77 -12.14
C ARG A 37 3.55 -12.57 -11.40
N GLY A 38 2.98 -12.04 -10.33
CA GLY A 38 2.08 -12.77 -9.47
C GLY A 38 2.79 -13.82 -8.60
N PHE A 39 2.02 -14.46 -7.73
CA PHE A 39 2.54 -15.54 -6.89
C PHE A 39 2.84 -16.80 -7.74
N ALA A 40 1.91 -17.19 -8.62
CA ALA A 40 2.07 -18.36 -9.48
C ALA A 40 3.27 -18.23 -10.43
N GLY A 41 3.47 -17.03 -11.00
CA GLY A 41 4.56 -16.75 -11.95
C GLY A 41 5.94 -16.51 -11.34
N THR A 42 6.08 -16.58 -10.00
CA THR A 42 7.35 -16.36 -9.29
C THR A 42 7.88 -17.66 -8.68
N THR A 43 9.17 -17.94 -8.89
CA THR A 43 9.87 -19.09 -8.30
C THR A 43 10.85 -18.65 -7.21
N THR A 44 11.23 -19.58 -6.31
CA THR A 44 12.30 -19.35 -5.32
C THR A 44 13.64 -19.05 -5.97
N ARG A 45 13.91 -19.66 -7.15
CA ARG A 45 15.10 -19.37 -7.96
C ARG A 45 15.13 -17.94 -8.48
N ASP A 46 13.99 -17.39 -8.91
CA ASP A 46 13.88 -16.00 -9.36
C ASP A 46 14.21 -15.04 -8.21
N ILE A 47 13.65 -15.31 -7.02
CA ILE A 47 13.89 -14.51 -5.82
C ILE A 47 15.37 -14.59 -5.43
N ALA A 48 15.94 -15.79 -5.37
CA ALA A 48 17.35 -16.00 -5.02
C ALA A 48 18.29 -15.27 -5.99
N GLY A 49 18.01 -15.38 -7.30
CA GLY A 49 18.78 -14.67 -8.34
C GLY A 49 18.72 -13.15 -8.18
N ARG A 50 17.57 -12.61 -7.84
CA ARG A 50 17.40 -11.17 -7.64
C ARG A 50 18.09 -10.64 -6.37
N VAL A 51 18.11 -11.45 -5.31
CA VAL A 51 18.85 -11.15 -4.05
C VAL A 51 20.37 -11.32 -4.23
N GLY A 52 20.82 -12.07 -5.26
CA GLY A 52 22.22 -12.40 -5.49
C GLY A 52 22.74 -13.51 -4.57
N ILE A 53 21.88 -14.49 -4.25
CA ILE A 53 22.21 -15.66 -3.43
C ILE A 53 21.83 -16.96 -4.14
N THR A 54 22.33 -18.09 -3.66
CA THR A 54 21.87 -19.38 -4.13
C THR A 54 20.50 -19.74 -3.59
N GLU A 55 19.72 -20.56 -4.29
CA GLU A 55 18.43 -21.06 -3.82
C GLU A 55 18.58 -21.84 -2.50
N ALA A 56 19.65 -22.62 -2.33
CA ALA A 56 19.97 -23.29 -1.08
C ALA A 56 20.21 -22.29 0.09
N ALA A 57 20.79 -21.12 -0.20
CA ALA A 57 20.94 -20.07 0.79
C ALA A 57 19.60 -19.40 1.15
N LEU A 58 18.67 -19.27 0.19
CA LEU A 58 17.32 -18.77 0.42
C LEU A 58 16.55 -19.69 1.38
N TYR A 59 16.63 -21.01 1.17
CA TYR A 59 15.94 -21.99 2.03
C TYR A 59 16.40 -21.98 3.48
N ARG A 60 17.55 -21.39 3.81
CA ARG A 60 17.96 -21.19 5.21
C ARG A 60 17.18 -20.08 5.92
N TYR A 61 16.55 -19.18 5.17
CA TYR A 61 15.74 -18.08 5.70
C TYR A 61 14.25 -18.38 5.64
N PHE A 62 13.80 -19.04 4.59
CA PHE A 62 12.40 -19.33 4.34
C PHE A 62 12.23 -20.73 3.71
N PRO A 63 11.29 -21.54 4.21
CA PRO A 63 11.07 -22.90 3.72
C PRO A 63 10.47 -22.97 2.31
N GLY A 64 9.95 -21.86 1.78
CA GLY A 64 9.36 -21.79 0.45
C GLY A 64 8.84 -20.40 0.13
N LYS A 65 8.31 -20.21 -1.08
CA LYS A 65 7.78 -18.92 -1.52
C LYS A 65 6.50 -18.51 -0.75
N GLU A 66 5.74 -19.48 -0.27
CA GLU A 66 4.57 -19.28 0.58
C GLU A 66 4.94 -18.57 1.89
N ALA A 67 6.01 -19.04 2.54
CA ALA A 67 6.50 -18.44 3.78
C ALA A 67 7.07 -17.02 3.55
N ILE A 68 7.69 -16.78 2.39
CA ILE A 68 8.16 -15.44 2.01
C ILE A 68 6.96 -14.51 1.81
N TYR A 69 5.94 -14.97 1.08
CA TYR A 69 4.71 -14.20 0.82
C TYR A 69 3.99 -13.86 2.11
N ALA A 70 3.79 -14.83 2.99
CA ALA A 70 3.19 -14.61 4.31
C ALA A 70 4.00 -13.60 5.13
N ALA A 71 5.32 -13.71 5.16
CA ALA A 71 6.18 -12.79 5.91
C ALA A 71 6.13 -11.35 5.36
N ILE A 72 5.99 -11.16 4.04
CA ILE A 72 5.78 -9.83 3.43
C ILE A 72 4.47 -9.22 3.95
N LEU A 73 3.39 -9.98 3.96
CA LEU A 73 2.09 -9.51 4.45
C LEU A 73 2.12 -9.22 5.95
N ASP A 74 2.76 -10.08 6.77
CA ASP A 74 2.89 -9.89 8.20
C ASP A 74 3.69 -8.63 8.54
N GLU A 75 4.79 -8.36 7.83
CA GLU A 75 5.56 -7.13 7.97
C GLU A 75 4.70 -5.90 7.68
N ARG A 76 3.85 -5.96 6.64
CA ARG A 76 2.92 -4.88 6.29
C ARG A 76 1.76 -4.75 7.29
N ILE A 77 1.29 -5.83 7.88
CA ILE A 77 0.31 -5.79 8.98
C ILE A 77 0.92 -5.11 10.22
N GLY A 78 2.18 -5.37 10.52
CA GLY A 78 2.93 -4.79 11.63
C GLY A 78 3.38 -3.33 11.43
N SER A 79 3.23 -2.78 10.23
CA SER A 79 3.58 -1.37 9.93
C SER A 79 2.69 -0.40 10.71
N PRO A 80 3.14 0.85 10.98
CA PRO A 80 2.33 1.86 11.65
C PRO A 80 0.92 1.99 11.07
N ASP A 81 -0.04 2.20 11.95
CA ASP A 81 -1.44 2.31 11.55
C ASP A 81 -1.69 3.64 10.85
N LEU A 82 -2.21 3.59 9.63
CA LEU A 82 -2.58 4.79 8.87
C LEU A 82 -3.68 5.63 9.56
N LEU A 83 -4.46 5.02 10.45
CA LEU A 83 -5.58 5.69 11.12
C LEU A 83 -5.16 6.42 12.39
N GLU A 84 -4.04 6.05 13.02
CA GLU A 84 -3.59 6.64 14.27
C GLU A 84 -3.55 8.19 14.25
N PRO A 85 -2.95 8.85 13.23
CA PRO A 85 -2.95 10.31 13.14
C PRO A 85 -4.31 10.90 12.72
N ILE A 86 -5.23 10.09 12.19
CA ILE A 86 -6.51 10.53 11.65
C ILE A 86 -7.63 10.44 12.69
N GLU A 87 -7.55 9.52 13.64
CA GLU A 87 -8.57 9.32 14.66
C GLU A 87 -8.88 10.60 15.49
N PRO A 88 -7.88 11.41 15.93
CA PRO A 88 -8.17 12.67 16.61
C PRO A 88 -8.91 13.69 15.75
N LEU A 89 -8.58 13.78 14.46
CA LEU A 89 -9.27 14.66 13.51
C LEU A 89 -10.72 14.21 13.32
N ALA A 90 -10.92 12.90 13.20
CA ALA A 90 -12.26 12.33 13.11
C ALA A 90 -13.07 12.61 14.39
N ALA A 91 -12.50 12.44 15.57
CA ALA A 91 -13.17 12.75 16.84
C ALA A 91 -13.61 14.22 16.90
N ALA A 92 -12.79 15.13 16.37
CA ALA A 92 -13.08 16.57 16.32
C ALA A 92 -14.05 16.99 15.19
N GLY A 93 -14.50 16.06 14.33
CA GLY A 93 -15.38 16.35 13.20
C GLY A 93 -14.72 17.18 12.10
N ARG A 94 -13.39 17.13 11.98
CA ARG A 94 -12.61 17.86 10.97
C ARG A 94 -12.66 17.16 9.62
N ASP A 95 -13.83 17.15 8.98
CA ASP A 95 -14.14 16.31 7.82
C ASP A 95 -13.10 16.42 6.70
N ARG A 96 -12.79 17.64 6.25
CA ARG A 96 -11.83 17.86 5.15
C ARG A 96 -10.46 17.29 5.47
N GLU A 97 -10.00 17.46 6.68
CA GLU A 97 -8.68 16.99 7.11
C GLU A 97 -8.64 15.47 7.24
N VAL A 98 -9.70 14.83 7.76
CA VAL A 98 -9.83 13.37 7.81
C VAL A 98 -9.65 12.76 6.42
N PHE A 99 -10.38 13.26 5.44
CA PHE A 99 -10.31 12.72 4.09
C PHE A 99 -9.00 13.09 3.37
N THR A 100 -8.45 14.30 3.64
CA THR A 100 -7.17 14.72 3.04
C THR A 100 -6.01 13.88 3.56
N GLU A 101 -5.89 13.73 4.88
CA GLU A 101 -4.81 12.93 5.47
C GLU A 101 -4.90 11.46 5.06
N LEU A 102 -6.11 10.92 4.96
CA LEU A 102 -6.30 9.56 4.50
C LEU A 102 -5.88 9.37 3.03
N ALA A 103 -6.30 10.29 2.14
CA ALA A 103 -5.89 10.26 0.74
C ALA A 103 -4.36 10.36 0.61
N LEU A 104 -3.74 11.32 1.31
CA LEU A 104 -2.29 11.51 1.30
C LEU A 104 -1.55 10.29 1.85
N ALA A 105 -2.00 9.70 2.95
CA ALA A 105 -1.38 8.51 3.51
C ALA A 105 -1.40 7.34 2.54
N LEU A 106 -2.53 7.10 1.85
CA LEU A 106 -2.65 6.06 0.83
C LEU A 106 -1.74 6.34 -0.38
N ILE A 107 -1.79 7.57 -0.92
CA ILE A 107 -1.01 7.95 -2.10
C ILE A 107 0.49 7.82 -1.80
N ARG A 108 0.97 8.43 -0.72
CA ARG A 108 2.39 8.40 -0.34
C ARG A 108 2.89 7.00 -0.05
N SER A 109 2.08 6.16 0.62
CA SER A 109 2.43 4.77 0.90
C SER A 109 2.66 3.96 -0.37
N VAL A 110 1.77 4.10 -1.36
CA VAL A 110 1.88 3.35 -2.63
C VAL A 110 2.94 3.95 -3.56
N GLU A 111 3.16 5.27 -3.54
CA GLU A 111 4.25 5.89 -4.31
C GLU A 111 5.62 5.50 -3.77
N ALA A 112 5.76 5.35 -2.45
CA ALA A 112 7.00 4.87 -1.83
C ALA A 112 7.29 3.40 -2.17
N ASP A 113 6.25 2.55 -2.20
CA ASP A 113 6.38 1.13 -2.54
C ASP A 113 5.09 0.60 -3.22
N PRO A 114 5.05 0.57 -4.56
CA PRO A 114 3.90 0.07 -5.30
C PRO A 114 3.75 -1.46 -5.26
N SER A 115 4.73 -2.18 -4.72
CA SER A 115 4.72 -3.65 -4.74
C SER A 115 3.55 -4.23 -3.98
N LEU A 116 3.15 -3.61 -2.85
CA LEU A 116 2.01 -4.06 -2.06
C LEU A 116 0.69 -3.96 -2.82
N LEU A 117 0.44 -2.82 -3.50
CA LEU A 117 -0.78 -2.66 -4.30
C LEU A 117 -0.86 -3.74 -5.39
N ARG A 118 0.23 -3.96 -6.12
CA ARG A 118 0.31 -4.98 -7.16
C ARG A 118 0.11 -6.39 -6.60
N LEU A 119 0.73 -6.69 -5.46
CA LEU A 119 0.61 -7.97 -4.78
C LEU A 119 -0.84 -8.26 -4.37
N LEU A 120 -1.56 -7.27 -3.84
CA LEU A 120 -2.98 -7.40 -3.48
C LEU A 120 -3.88 -7.58 -4.71
N LEU A 121 -3.60 -6.89 -5.80
CA LEU A 121 -4.33 -7.07 -7.06
C LEU A 121 -4.14 -8.48 -7.62
N TYR A 122 -2.89 -8.98 -7.67
CA TYR A 122 -2.61 -10.36 -8.09
C TYR A 122 -3.27 -11.38 -7.17
N ALA A 123 -3.20 -11.18 -5.85
CA ALA A 123 -3.85 -12.08 -4.90
C ALA A 123 -5.37 -12.18 -5.12
N GLY A 124 -6.02 -11.04 -5.42
CA GLY A 124 -7.45 -11.00 -5.76
C GLY A 124 -7.75 -11.73 -7.07
N LEU A 125 -6.93 -11.53 -8.10
CA LEU A 125 -7.10 -12.18 -9.41
C LEU A 125 -6.82 -13.70 -9.37
N GLU A 126 -5.82 -14.12 -8.60
CA GLU A 126 -5.41 -15.52 -8.45
C GLU A 126 -6.22 -16.28 -7.38
N GLY A 127 -7.11 -15.59 -6.64
CA GLY A 127 -7.93 -16.19 -5.58
C GLY A 127 -7.12 -16.69 -4.37
N HIS A 128 -5.97 -16.06 -4.09
CA HIS A 128 -5.10 -16.50 -3.01
C HIS A 128 -5.64 -16.14 -1.62
N GLU A 129 -5.98 -17.15 -0.84
CA GLU A 129 -6.41 -17.00 0.56
C GLU A 129 -5.33 -16.38 1.47
N MET A 130 -4.05 -16.49 1.09
CA MET A 130 -2.93 -15.93 1.86
C MET A 130 -2.98 -14.41 2.04
N ALA A 131 -3.71 -13.68 1.20
CA ALA A 131 -3.92 -12.25 1.35
C ALA A 131 -5.07 -11.88 2.31
N HIS A 132 -5.90 -12.84 2.72
CA HIS A 132 -7.04 -12.61 3.61
C HIS A 132 -6.64 -11.94 4.93
N PRO A 133 -5.58 -12.35 5.66
CA PRO A 133 -5.21 -11.70 6.92
C PRO A 133 -4.87 -10.21 6.74
N PHE A 134 -4.20 -9.86 5.65
CA PHE A 134 -3.91 -8.46 5.35
C PHE A 134 -5.19 -7.69 5.00
N HIS A 135 -6.04 -8.27 4.14
CA HIS A 135 -7.31 -7.67 3.76
C HIS A 135 -8.19 -7.40 4.99
N GLU A 136 -8.35 -8.39 5.89
CA GLU A 136 -9.16 -8.25 7.10
C GLU A 136 -8.57 -7.21 8.08
N ARG A 137 -7.27 -7.23 8.32
CA ARG A 137 -6.66 -6.38 9.33
C ARG A 137 -6.39 -4.95 8.88
N ARG A 138 -6.15 -4.72 7.58
CA ARG A 138 -5.78 -3.41 7.05
C ARG A 138 -6.86 -2.78 6.17
N VAL A 139 -7.26 -3.48 5.11
CA VAL A 139 -8.21 -2.92 4.14
C VAL A 139 -9.61 -2.80 4.74
N ARG A 140 -10.06 -3.84 5.42
CA ARG A 140 -11.37 -3.83 6.09
C ARG A 140 -11.41 -2.81 7.22
N ARG A 141 -10.37 -2.75 8.07
CA ARG A 141 -10.29 -1.76 9.15
C ARG A 141 -10.42 -0.32 8.63
N LEU A 142 -9.71 0.01 7.55
CA LEU A 142 -9.83 1.32 6.90
C LEU A 142 -11.25 1.61 6.42
N ARG A 143 -11.85 0.66 5.71
CA ARG A 143 -13.22 0.79 5.21
C ARG A 143 -14.24 0.92 6.34
N ASP A 144 -14.11 0.11 7.39
CA ASP A 144 -15.00 0.15 8.56
C ASP A 144 -14.86 1.47 9.34
N PHE A 145 -13.65 2.01 9.45
CA PHE A 145 -13.42 3.34 10.02
C PHE A 145 -14.19 4.41 9.24
N LEU A 146 -14.01 4.48 7.92
CA LEU A 146 -14.73 5.46 7.09
C LEU A 146 -16.24 5.26 7.11
N THR A 147 -16.71 4.01 7.08
CA THR A 147 -18.14 3.71 7.15
C THR A 147 -18.74 4.25 8.45
N ARG A 148 -18.11 3.99 9.60
CA ARG A 148 -18.56 4.53 10.88
C ARG A 148 -18.47 6.06 10.94
N TYR A 149 -17.41 6.63 10.37
CA TYR A 149 -17.24 8.07 10.33
C TYR A 149 -18.34 8.75 9.53
N ILE A 150 -18.61 8.29 8.31
CA ILE A 150 -19.67 8.83 7.45
C ILE A 150 -21.04 8.65 8.10
N ALA A 151 -21.35 7.49 8.69
CA ALA A 151 -22.59 7.23 9.40
C ALA A 151 -22.81 8.26 10.54
N ARG A 152 -21.79 8.48 11.36
CA ARG A 152 -21.83 9.46 12.45
C ARG A 152 -22.07 10.88 11.92
N ARG A 153 -21.31 11.31 10.90
CA ARG A 153 -21.44 12.66 10.35
C ARG A 153 -22.78 12.88 9.64
N SER A 154 -23.36 11.84 9.05
CA SER A 154 -24.74 11.90 8.53
C SER A 154 -25.77 12.05 9.65
N HIS A 155 -25.61 11.30 10.76
CA HIS A 155 -26.49 11.44 11.93
C HIS A 155 -26.39 12.83 12.59
N GLU A 156 -25.21 13.43 12.58
CA GLU A 156 -24.94 14.79 13.07
C GLU A 156 -25.45 15.89 12.09
N GLY A 157 -25.99 15.52 10.92
CA GLY A 157 -26.48 16.45 9.92
C GLY A 157 -25.41 17.21 9.13
N ALA A 158 -24.15 16.78 9.22
CA ALA A 158 -23.05 17.36 8.43
C ALA A 158 -23.03 16.80 7.02
N PHE A 159 -23.36 15.52 6.86
CA PHE A 159 -23.49 14.86 5.56
C PHE A 159 -24.95 14.55 5.28
N ARG A 160 -25.33 14.55 3.99
CA ARG A 160 -26.66 14.08 3.56
C ARG A 160 -26.79 12.58 3.80
N GLY A 161 -28.02 12.07 3.80
CA GLY A 161 -28.33 10.66 3.93
C GLY A 161 -27.81 9.85 2.73
N VAL A 162 -26.57 9.34 2.84
CA VAL A 162 -25.97 8.39 1.89
C VAL A 162 -25.73 7.08 2.59
N ASP A 163 -25.74 5.96 1.86
CA ASP A 163 -25.26 4.69 2.41
C ASP A 163 -23.79 4.86 2.84
N PRO A 164 -23.47 4.70 4.16
CA PRO A 164 -22.11 4.95 4.64
C PRO A 164 -21.07 4.01 4.04
N SER A 165 -21.45 2.75 3.72
CA SER A 165 -20.52 1.78 3.15
C SER A 165 -20.21 2.09 1.69
N LEU A 166 -21.20 2.55 0.94
CA LEU A 166 -21.01 3.01 -0.44
C LEU A 166 -20.24 4.31 -0.48
N GLY A 167 -20.47 5.24 0.45
CA GLY A 167 -19.69 6.47 0.59
C GLY A 167 -18.22 6.18 0.86
N ALA A 168 -17.91 5.29 1.81
CA ALA A 168 -16.55 4.84 2.10
C ALA A 168 -15.89 4.21 0.87
N ARG A 169 -16.60 3.35 0.14
CA ARG A 169 -16.10 2.72 -1.09
C ARG A 169 -15.86 3.73 -2.21
N ALA A 170 -16.73 4.71 -2.37
CA ALA A 170 -16.57 5.74 -3.39
C ALA A 170 -15.30 6.55 -3.16
N PHE A 171 -15.07 7.00 -1.93
CA PHE A 171 -13.85 7.74 -1.60
C PHE A 171 -12.58 6.92 -1.79
N ILE A 172 -12.53 5.71 -1.21
CA ILE A 172 -11.38 4.81 -1.37
C ILE A 172 -11.18 4.48 -2.85
N GLY A 173 -12.26 4.24 -3.59
CA GLY A 173 -12.23 3.93 -5.02
C GLY A 173 -11.56 5.01 -5.86
N MET A 174 -11.87 6.29 -5.65
CA MET A 174 -11.21 7.41 -6.34
C MET A 174 -9.69 7.40 -6.13
N VAL A 175 -9.25 7.22 -4.88
CA VAL A 175 -7.82 7.21 -4.55
C VAL A 175 -7.14 5.96 -5.12
N VAL A 176 -7.75 4.78 -4.96
CA VAL A 176 -7.17 3.51 -5.42
C VAL A 176 -7.13 3.44 -6.94
N ASP A 177 -8.17 3.91 -7.65
CA ASP A 177 -8.16 3.97 -9.12
C ASP A 177 -7.00 4.83 -9.63
N HIS A 178 -6.83 6.03 -9.10
CA HIS A 178 -5.70 6.90 -9.43
C HIS A 178 -4.35 6.19 -9.23
N LEU A 179 -4.20 5.45 -8.14
CA LEU A 179 -2.98 4.70 -7.84
C LEU A 179 -2.78 3.54 -8.83
N ILE A 180 -3.85 2.83 -9.19
CA ILE A 180 -3.80 1.75 -10.21
C ILE A 180 -3.36 2.32 -11.56
N VAL A 181 -3.99 3.40 -12.02
CA VAL A 181 -3.67 4.04 -13.29
C VAL A 181 -2.20 4.46 -13.34
N ARG A 182 -1.70 5.11 -12.30
CA ARG A 182 -0.31 5.58 -12.26
C ARG A 182 0.73 4.47 -12.04
N GLN A 183 0.46 3.54 -11.12
CA GLN A 183 1.49 2.59 -10.64
C GLN A 183 1.41 1.22 -11.31
N VAL A 184 0.22 0.82 -11.77
CA VAL A 184 0.03 -0.48 -12.43
C VAL A 184 0.04 -0.33 -13.94
N PHE A 185 -0.73 0.64 -14.48
CA PHE A 185 -0.77 0.91 -15.92
C PHE A 185 0.36 1.84 -16.41
N GLY A 186 1.16 2.41 -15.49
CA GLY A 186 2.34 3.18 -15.85
C GLY A 186 2.07 4.59 -16.38
N GLN A 187 0.85 5.13 -16.20
CA GLN A 187 0.41 6.41 -16.77
C GLN A 187 0.80 7.60 -15.86
N ARG A 188 2.01 7.61 -15.32
CA ARG A 188 2.49 8.70 -14.44
C ARG A 188 2.61 10.02 -15.18
N ASP A 189 3.01 9.99 -16.43
CA ASP A 189 3.22 11.18 -17.25
C ASP A 189 1.89 11.81 -17.71
N GLU A 190 0.83 11.02 -17.83
CA GLU A 190 -0.52 11.49 -18.13
C GLU A 190 -1.21 12.14 -16.93
N TYR A 191 -0.84 11.69 -15.72
CA TYR A 191 -1.38 12.21 -14.45
C TYR A 191 -0.24 12.69 -13.55
N PRO A 192 0.43 13.81 -13.91
CA PRO A 192 1.65 14.28 -13.23
C PRO A 192 1.39 15.02 -11.92
N GLN A 193 0.13 15.21 -11.52
CA GLN A 193 -0.23 16.03 -10.38
C GLN A 193 0.40 15.50 -9.10
N PRO A 194 0.93 16.39 -8.23
CA PRO A 194 1.50 15.99 -6.95
C PRO A 194 0.42 15.47 -6.00
N PRO A 195 0.78 14.61 -5.02
CA PRO A 195 -0.16 14.01 -4.07
C PRO A 195 -1.12 14.99 -3.41
N ASP A 196 -0.63 16.16 -3.01
CA ASP A 196 -1.45 17.16 -2.32
C ASP A 196 -2.54 17.74 -3.24
N GLN A 197 -2.26 17.95 -4.50
CA GLN A 197 -3.25 18.43 -5.48
C GLN A 197 -4.30 17.35 -5.77
N VAL A 198 -3.88 16.09 -5.91
CA VAL A 198 -4.79 14.95 -6.11
C VAL A 198 -5.72 14.79 -4.92
N ALA A 199 -5.15 14.78 -3.70
CA ALA A 199 -5.92 14.66 -2.47
C ALA A 199 -6.93 15.82 -2.33
N ALA A 200 -6.50 17.07 -2.52
CA ALA A 200 -7.38 18.23 -2.45
C ALA A 200 -8.55 18.16 -3.45
N THR A 201 -8.26 17.75 -4.68
CA THR A 201 -9.28 17.60 -5.73
C THR A 201 -10.30 16.52 -5.38
N PHE A 202 -9.84 15.32 -5.02
CA PHE A 202 -10.74 14.20 -4.70
C PHE A 202 -11.57 14.48 -3.46
N VAL A 203 -10.96 15.08 -2.43
CA VAL A 203 -11.67 15.47 -1.20
C VAL A 203 -12.73 16.53 -1.48
N SER A 204 -12.44 17.53 -2.33
CA SER A 204 -13.43 18.53 -2.71
C SER A 204 -14.61 17.88 -3.44
N ILE A 205 -14.35 17.10 -4.48
CA ILE A 205 -15.39 16.40 -5.26
C ILE A 205 -16.25 15.53 -4.33
N PHE A 206 -15.61 14.77 -3.44
CA PHE A 206 -16.31 13.87 -2.54
C PHE A 206 -17.17 14.63 -1.52
N LEU A 207 -16.58 15.58 -0.81
CA LEU A 207 -17.29 16.34 0.25
C LEU A 207 -18.42 17.19 -0.33
N ASP A 208 -18.21 17.86 -1.45
CA ASP A 208 -19.24 18.63 -2.13
C ASP A 208 -20.41 17.73 -2.56
N GLY A 209 -20.09 16.46 -2.92
CA GLY A 209 -21.09 15.45 -3.28
C GLY A 209 -21.91 14.92 -2.10
N ILE A 210 -21.38 14.91 -0.89
CA ILE A 210 -22.06 14.35 0.30
C ILE A 210 -22.43 15.39 1.36
N ALA A 211 -22.05 16.65 1.19
CA ALA A 211 -22.46 17.71 2.12
C ALA A 211 -24.00 17.83 2.17
N ALA A 212 -24.54 18.01 3.37
CA ALA A 212 -25.97 18.24 3.55
C ALA A 212 -26.39 19.54 2.85
N ARG A 213 -27.39 19.45 1.98
CA ARG A 213 -27.97 20.61 1.29
C ARG A 213 -28.97 21.31 2.21
N ALA A 214 -29.20 22.61 1.95
CA ALA A 214 -30.19 23.37 2.72
C ALA A 214 -31.61 22.77 2.67
N GLU A 215 -31.94 22.06 1.60
CA GLU A 215 -33.21 21.36 1.40
C GLU A 215 -33.33 20.11 2.29
N ASP A 216 -32.25 19.35 2.47
CA ASP A 216 -32.22 18.12 3.30
C ASP A 216 -32.46 18.41 4.80
N ARG A 217 -32.26 19.67 5.25
CA ARG A 217 -32.42 20.09 6.65
C ARG A 217 -33.84 20.48 7.04
N ARG A 218 -34.80 20.51 6.07
CA ARG A 218 -36.17 20.94 6.33
C ARG A 218 -37.15 19.78 6.58
N ASP A 219 -36.72 18.55 6.24
CA ASP A 219 -37.57 17.37 6.30
C ASP A 219 -37.21 16.41 7.46
N GLY A 220 -36.39 16.82 8.42
CA GLY A 220 -36.02 16.11 9.66
C GLY A 220 -36.42 16.90 10.89
#